data_409729260ea85e6af29ba58d75b54344
#
_entry.id   409729260ea85e6af29ba58d75b54344
#
_cell.length_a   1.000
_cell.length_b   1.000
_cell.length_c   1.000
_cell.angle_alpha   90.00
_cell.angle_beta   90.00
_cell.angle_gamma   90.00
#
_symmetry.space_group_name_H-M   'P 1'
#
loop_
_entity.id
_entity.type
_entity.pdbx_description
1 polymer ?
#
loop_
_entity_poly.entity_id
_entity_poly.type
_entity_poly.pdbx_seq_one_letter_code
_entity_poly.pdbx_strand_id
1 'polypeptide(L)'
;MERAVMISIRPEWVQKILDGKKTLEVRKSRPKLETPFKCYIYCTKPKRKYEDYIVTEWDDCFDWPNEGFFGGGLVVGEFVCDVILPIQIECSSPAALEAGIEVPGTCLTDREILEYLGNGKQGFGWHISNLQIYDTPKPINSFTCIREGIDGTGWWPMDRAPQSWGYVITEGDDADESRRNA
;
A
#
# COMPACT_ATOMS: atom_id res chain seq x y z
N MET A 1 -11.08 17.88 7.51
CA MET A 1 -10.84 16.43 7.30
C MET A 1 -10.77 16.17 5.81
N GLU A 2 -9.65 15.67 5.35
CA GLU A 2 -9.37 15.39 3.94
C GLU A 2 -9.55 13.89 3.67
N ARG A 3 -9.95 13.53 2.45
CA ARG A 3 -10.06 12.12 2.05
C ARG A 3 -8.69 11.58 1.68
N ALA A 4 -8.38 10.42 2.23
CA ALA A 4 -7.20 9.63 1.92
C ALA A 4 -7.60 8.20 1.51
N VAL A 5 -6.63 7.38 1.23
CA VAL A 5 -6.83 5.97 0.86
C VAL A 5 -6.11 5.06 1.86
N MET A 6 -6.78 4.02 2.32
CA MET A 6 -6.15 2.87 2.97
C MET A 6 -5.92 1.80 1.91
N ILE A 7 -4.67 1.35 1.73
CA ILE A 7 -4.30 0.34 0.73
C ILE A 7 -3.73 -0.90 1.42
N SER A 8 -4.26 -2.07 1.08
CA SER A 8 -3.80 -3.34 1.64
C SER A 8 -2.67 -3.92 0.80
N ILE A 9 -1.49 -4.06 1.39
CA ILE A 9 -0.27 -4.54 0.74
C ILE A 9 0.26 -5.74 1.50
N ARG A 10 0.76 -6.76 0.80
CA ARG A 10 1.37 -7.93 1.42
C ARG A 10 2.75 -7.59 1.97
N PRO A 11 3.22 -8.28 3.04
CA PRO A 11 4.50 -7.98 3.68
C PRO A 11 5.69 -7.93 2.72
N GLU A 12 5.78 -8.88 1.77
CA GLU A 12 6.86 -8.93 0.80
C GLU A 12 6.93 -7.67 -0.09
N TRP A 13 5.78 -7.06 -0.39
CA TRP A 13 5.73 -5.82 -1.16
C TRP A 13 5.97 -4.60 -0.29
N VAL A 14 5.52 -4.62 0.98
CA VAL A 14 5.84 -3.58 1.96
C VAL A 14 7.36 -3.46 2.11
N GLN A 15 8.08 -4.60 2.25
CA GLN A 15 9.54 -4.60 2.33
C GLN A 15 10.18 -3.96 1.10
N LYS A 16 9.74 -4.33 -0.11
CA LYS A 16 10.29 -3.75 -1.35
C LYS A 16 10.00 -2.25 -1.51
N ILE A 17 8.88 -1.78 -0.96
CA ILE A 17 8.56 -0.33 -0.90
C ILE A 17 9.52 0.36 0.05
N LEU A 18 9.74 -0.20 1.25
CA LEU A 18 10.66 0.34 2.25
C LEU A 18 12.10 0.39 1.72
N ASP A 19 12.54 -0.66 1.04
CA ASP A 19 13.85 -0.73 0.37
C ASP A 19 14.00 0.25 -0.82
N GLY A 20 12.95 0.99 -1.19
CA GLY A 20 12.95 1.87 -2.36
C GLY A 20 12.95 1.16 -3.72
N LYS A 21 12.86 -0.17 -3.72
CA LYS A 21 12.86 -0.98 -4.96
C LYS A 21 11.52 -0.90 -5.69
N LYS A 22 10.41 -0.88 -4.93
CA LYS A 22 9.05 -0.77 -5.45
C LYS A 22 8.55 0.67 -5.33
N THR A 23 8.50 1.38 -6.45
CA THR A 23 8.05 2.78 -6.53
C THR A 23 6.68 2.93 -7.20
N LEU A 24 6.13 1.85 -7.77
CA LEU A 24 4.80 1.78 -8.37
C LEU A 24 4.00 0.62 -7.79
N GLU A 25 2.86 0.93 -7.16
CA GLU A 25 1.91 -0.08 -6.70
C GLU A 25 0.84 -0.34 -7.75
N VAL A 26 0.72 -1.60 -8.20
CA VAL A 26 -0.18 -1.99 -9.29
C VAL A 26 -1.55 -2.38 -8.76
N ARG A 27 -2.60 -1.73 -9.29
CA ARG A 27 -4.00 -1.97 -8.91
C ARG A 27 -4.92 -2.09 -10.13
N LYS A 28 -6.00 -2.88 -10.00
CA LYS A 28 -7.04 -3.03 -11.04
C LYS A 28 -7.93 -1.79 -11.19
N SER A 29 -8.00 -0.95 -10.16
CA SER A 29 -8.81 0.25 -10.12
C SER A 29 -8.08 1.39 -9.41
N ARG A 30 -8.58 2.61 -9.58
CA ARG A 30 -8.06 3.79 -8.92
C ARG A 30 -9.16 4.53 -8.15
N PRO A 31 -8.82 5.32 -7.13
CA PRO A 31 -9.78 6.19 -6.46
C PRO A 31 -10.24 7.32 -7.38
N LYS A 32 -11.39 7.90 -7.05
CA LYS A 32 -11.91 9.12 -7.69
C LYS A 32 -11.36 10.39 -7.02
N LEU A 33 -10.11 10.30 -6.51
CA LEU A 33 -9.39 11.45 -5.98
C LEU A 33 -8.47 12.00 -7.07
N GLU A 34 -8.29 13.30 -7.08
CA GLU A 34 -7.23 13.94 -7.85
C GLU A 34 -5.90 13.74 -7.14
N THR A 35 -4.84 13.56 -7.91
CA THR A 35 -3.47 13.50 -7.38
C THR A 35 -2.94 14.92 -7.13
N PRO A 36 -2.14 15.14 -6.08
CA PRO A 36 -1.67 14.17 -5.10
C PRO A 36 -2.70 13.85 -4.00
N PHE A 37 -2.67 12.61 -3.47
CA PHE A 37 -3.44 12.23 -2.29
C PHE A 37 -2.66 11.28 -1.38
N LYS A 38 -3.00 11.28 -0.08
CA LYS A 38 -2.36 10.45 0.93
C LYS A 38 -2.87 8.99 0.85
N CYS A 39 -1.93 8.04 0.98
CA CYS A 39 -2.19 6.61 1.09
C CYS A 39 -1.60 6.06 2.38
N TYR A 40 -2.40 5.36 3.18
CA TYR A 40 -1.95 4.60 4.34
C TYR A 40 -1.71 3.14 3.95
N ILE A 41 -0.58 2.59 4.36
CA ILE A 41 -0.16 1.22 4.04
C ILE A 41 -0.63 0.28 5.15
N TYR A 42 -1.68 -0.50 4.90
CA TYR A 42 -2.04 -1.63 5.75
C TYR A 42 -1.28 -2.87 5.29
N CYS A 43 -0.38 -3.37 6.14
CA CYS A 43 0.32 -4.62 5.90
C CYS A 43 -0.63 -5.80 6.18
N THR A 44 -0.90 -6.63 5.18
CA THR A 44 -1.82 -7.75 5.35
C THR A 44 -1.19 -8.83 6.23
N LYS A 45 -2.04 -9.60 6.95
CA LYS A 45 -1.58 -10.75 7.71
C LYS A 45 -1.02 -11.81 6.76
N PRO A 46 0.16 -12.35 7.03
CA PRO A 46 0.74 -13.40 6.20
C PRO A 46 -0.02 -14.72 6.39
N LYS A 47 0.14 -15.62 5.43
CA LYS A 47 -0.39 -16.98 5.54
C LYS A 47 0.43 -17.86 6.47
N ARG A 48 1.73 -17.61 6.54
CA ARG A 48 2.68 -18.33 7.37
C ARG A 48 3.22 -17.43 8.47
N LYS A 49 3.56 -18.04 9.60
CA LYS A 49 4.11 -17.34 10.75
C LYS A 49 5.46 -16.73 10.38
N TYR A 50 5.72 -15.49 10.84
CA TYR A 50 6.95 -14.71 10.64
C TYR A 50 7.22 -14.18 9.23
N GLU A 51 6.34 -14.37 8.24
CA GLU A 51 6.47 -13.76 6.91
C GLU A 51 6.11 -12.25 6.89
N ASP A 52 5.74 -11.69 8.03
CA ASP A 52 5.34 -10.27 8.23
C ASP A 52 6.38 -9.45 8.99
N TYR A 53 7.59 -9.99 9.15
CA TYR A 53 8.69 -9.21 9.71
C TYR A 53 9.22 -8.24 8.65
N ILE A 54 9.14 -6.95 8.97
CA ILE A 54 9.60 -5.84 8.12
C ILE A 54 10.91 -5.33 8.68
N VAL A 55 11.97 -5.40 7.90
CA VAL A 55 13.30 -4.93 8.27
C VAL A 55 13.42 -3.44 7.98
N THR A 56 13.77 -2.66 8.99
CA THR A 56 13.96 -1.21 8.87
C THR A 56 15.44 -0.83 8.77
N GLU A 57 16.31 -1.65 9.30
CA GLU A 57 17.75 -1.46 9.25
C GLU A 57 18.48 -2.79 9.02
N TRP A 58 19.45 -2.78 8.09
CA TRP A 58 20.30 -3.94 7.78
C TRP A 58 21.71 -3.72 8.34
N ASP A 59 22.32 -4.81 8.82
CA ASP A 59 23.75 -4.81 9.13
C ASP A 59 24.55 -4.86 7.83
N ASP A 60 25.30 -3.81 7.54
CA ASP A 60 26.09 -3.66 6.30
C ASP A 60 27.20 -4.72 6.16
N CYS A 61 27.63 -5.34 7.27
CA CYS A 61 28.73 -6.29 7.29
C CYS A 61 28.29 -7.75 7.11
N PHE A 62 27.09 -8.09 7.58
CA PHE A 62 26.66 -9.50 7.71
C PHE A 62 25.37 -9.83 6.95
N ASP A 63 24.75 -8.86 6.27
CA ASP A 63 23.45 -9.01 5.60
C ASP A 63 22.37 -9.60 6.56
N TRP A 64 22.38 -9.12 7.81
CA TRP A 64 21.48 -9.53 8.87
C TRP A 64 20.57 -8.37 9.26
N PRO A 65 19.27 -8.63 9.57
CA PRO A 65 18.38 -7.58 10.07
C PRO A 65 18.85 -7.03 11.42
N ASN A 66 19.14 -5.74 11.48
CA ASN A 66 19.52 -5.03 12.69
C ASN A 66 18.27 -4.60 13.47
N GLU A 67 17.34 -3.96 12.76
CA GLU A 67 16.07 -3.52 13.32
C GLU A 67 14.90 -3.89 12.40
N GLY A 68 13.73 -4.02 12.99
CA GLY A 68 12.51 -4.31 12.27
C GLY A 68 11.31 -4.55 13.20
N PHE A 69 10.16 -4.80 12.60
CA PHE A 69 8.92 -5.06 13.35
C PHE A 69 8.00 -6.03 12.62
N PHE A 70 7.05 -6.62 13.35
CA PHE A 70 5.97 -7.43 12.77
C PHE A 70 4.83 -6.51 12.32
N GLY A 71 4.63 -6.39 11.01
CA GLY A 71 3.65 -5.47 10.40
C GLY A 71 2.26 -6.06 10.16
N GLY A 72 2.14 -7.38 10.20
CA GLY A 72 0.93 -8.10 9.77
C GLY A 72 -0.34 -7.75 10.55
N GLY A 73 -1.30 -7.14 9.87
CA GLY A 73 -2.55 -6.69 10.47
C GLY A 73 -2.53 -5.26 10.98
N LEU A 74 -1.45 -4.52 10.72
CA LEU A 74 -1.24 -3.15 11.18
C LEU A 74 -1.08 -2.17 10.01
N VAL A 75 -1.29 -0.90 10.27
CA VAL A 75 -0.94 0.20 9.35
C VAL A 75 0.50 0.60 9.68
N VAL A 76 1.40 0.35 8.74
CA VAL A 76 2.85 0.42 8.95
C VAL A 76 3.47 1.72 8.48
N GLY A 77 2.73 2.52 7.72
CA GLY A 77 3.24 3.78 7.19
C GLY A 77 2.26 4.44 6.23
N GLU A 78 2.74 5.48 5.58
CA GLU A 78 1.98 6.25 4.59
C GLU A 78 2.88 6.74 3.45
N PHE A 79 2.27 7.06 2.33
CA PHE A 79 2.93 7.71 1.19
C PHE A 79 1.98 8.68 0.49
N VAL A 80 2.51 9.51 -0.37
CA VAL A 80 1.73 10.36 -1.27
C VAL A 80 1.69 9.71 -2.66
N CYS A 81 0.49 9.47 -3.17
CA CYS A 81 0.30 9.12 -4.58
C CYS A 81 0.19 10.41 -5.38
N ASP A 82 1.28 10.82 -6.01
CA ASP A 82 1.38 12.08 -6.76
C ASP A 82 1.05 11.91 -8.24
N VAL A 83 1.12 10.68 -8.77
CA VAL A 83 0.69 10.35 -10.13
C VAL A 83 0.16 8.92 -10.21
N ILE A 84 -0.84 8.71 -11.07
CA ILE A 84 -1.35 7.39 -11.42
C ILE A 84 -1.12 7.16 -12.91
N LEU A 85 -0.35 6.12 -13.23
CA LEU A 85 -0.01 5.75 -14.59
C LEU A 85 -0.92 4.59 -15.07
N PRO A 86 -1.47 4.65 -16.29
CA PRO A 86 -2.15 3.49 -16.86
C PRO A 86 -1.12 2.38 -17.13
N ILE A 87 -1.47 1.14 -16.78
CA ILE A 87 -0.68 -0.06 -17.05
C ILE A 87 -1.55 -1.03 -17.83
N GLN A 88 -1.08 -1.46 -18.99
CA GLN A 88 -1.75 -2.47 -19.82
C GLN A 88 -0.69 -3.35 -20.45
N ILE A 89 -0.83 -4.65 -20.28
CA ILE A 89 0.02 -5.64 -20.92
C ILE A 89 -0.82 -6.42 -21.94
N GLU A 90 -0.40 -6.38 -23.18
CA GLU A 90 -1.00 -7.18 -24.26
C GLU A 90 0.00 -8.23 -24.72
N CYS A 91 -0.43 -9.46 -24.71
CA CYS A 91 0.36 -10.57 -25.21
C CYS A 91 -0.24 -11.10 -26.50
N SER A 92 0.48 -10.96 -27.61
CA SER A 92 0.14 -11.53 -28.91
C SER A 92 0.73 -12.93 -29.12
N SER A 93 1.70 -13.35 -28.29
CA SER A 93 2.38 -14.63 -28.36
C SER A 93 2.80 -15.13 -26.98
N PRO A 94 2.50 -16.39 -26.60
CA PRO A 94 3.00 -16.98 -25.36
C PRO A 94 4.52 -16.92 -25.20
N ALA A 95 5.26 -17.02 -26.30
CA ALA A 95 6.73 -16.95 -26.30
C ALA A 95 7.27 -15.58 -25.84
N ALA A 96 6.53 -14.50 -26.07
CA ALA A 96 6.92 -13.16 -25.62
C ALA A 96 6.85 -13.02 -24.09
N LEU A 97 6.09 -13.87 -23.41
CA LEU A 97 5.95 -13.89 -21.94
C LEU A 97 6.93 -14.85 -21.25
N GLU A 98 7.60 -15.75 -21.99
CA GLU A 98 8.54 -16.70 -21.39
C GLU A 98 9.78 -16.00 -20.81
N ALA A 99 10.13 -14.83 -21.35
CA ALA A 99 11.27 -14.04 -20.88
C ALA A 99 11.04 -13.27 -19.58
N GLY A 100 9.77 -12.95 -19.23
CA GLY A 100 9.38 -12.27 -17.98
C GLY A 100 10.15 -10.96 -17.76
N ILE A 101 9.88 -9.92 -18.55
CA ILE A 101 10.55 -8.63 -18.42
C ILE A 101 9.98 -7.88 -17.22
N GLU A 102 10.84 -7.43 -16.31
CA GLU A 102 10.41 -6.61 -15.19
C GLU A 102 9.91 -5.25 -15.67
N VAL A 103 8.71 -4.86 -15.22
CA VAL A 103 8.14 -3.53 -15.48
C VAL A 103 8.71 -2.55 -14.45
N PRO A 104 9.44 -1.51 -14.89
CA PRO A 104 10.18 -0.62 -14.00
C PRO A 104 9.34 -0.08 -12.85
N GLY A 105 9.89 -0.10 -11.65
CA GLY A 105 9.29 0.41 -10.43
C GLY A 105 8.20 -0.46 -9.81
N THR A 106 7.70 -1.49 -10.51
CA THR A 106 6.63 -2.35 -9.97
C THR A 106 7.15 -3.54 -9.18
N CYS A 107 8.40 -3.94 -9.39
CA CYS A 107 8.98 -5.22 -8.96
C CYS A 107 8.17 -6.44 -9.43
N LEU A 108 7.46 -6.31 -10.53
CA LEU A 108 6.68 -7.36 -11.16
C LEU A 108 7.12 -7.50 -12.62
N THR A 109 7.10 -8.72 -13.11
CA THR A 109 7.27 -9.00 -14.53
C THR A 109 5.98 -8.68 -15.30
N ASP A 110 6.09 -8.46 -16.60
CA ASP A 110 4.97 -8.32 -17.53
C ASP A 110 3.99 -9.50 -17.42
N ARG A 111 4.50 -10.71 -17.24
CA ARG A 111 3.72 -11.92 -17.02
C ARG A 111 2.90 -11.87 -15.73
N GLU A 112 3.51 -11.48 -14.60
CA GLU A 112 2.82 -11.35 -13.32
C GLU A 112 1.74 -10.26 -13.36
N ILE A 113 2.01 -9.15 -14.04
CA ILE A 113 1.03 -8.08 -14.24
C ILE A 113 -0.13 -8.57 -15.12
N LEU A 114 0.16 -9.29 -16.19
CA LEU A 114 -0.85 -9.86 -17.08
C LEU A 114 -1.72 -10.90 -16.35
N GLU A 115 -1.12 -11.78 -15.55
CA GLU A 115 -1.85 -12.76 -14.73
C GLU A 115 -2.74 -12.03 -13.68
N TYR A 116 -2.23 -10.95 -13.10
CA TYR A 116 -2.99 -10.16 -12.11
C TYR A 116 -4.13 -9.35 -12.74
N LEU A 117 -3.86 -8.61 -13.83
CA LEU A 117 -4.85 -7.74 -14.46
C LEU A 117 -5.79 -8.51 -15.41
N GLY A 118 -5.25 -9.42 -16.18
CA GLY A 118 -5.84 -10.10 -17.34
C GLY A 118 -5.35 -9.51 -18.66
N ASN A 119 -5.30 -10.34 -19.70
CA ASN A 119 -4.80 -9.95 -21.02
C ASN A 119 -5.58 -8.75 -21.60
N GLY A 120 -4.86 -7.73 -22.03
CA GLY A 120 -5.42 -6.51 -22.60
C GLY A 120 -6.24 -5.64 -21.63
N LYS A 121 -6.33 -6.03 -20.35
CA LYS A 121 -7.05 -5.24 -19.35
C LYS A 121 -6.16 -4.13 -18.80
N GLN A 122 -6.74 -2.94 -18.69
CA GLN A 122 -6.10 -1.80 -18.06
C GLN A 122 -6.07 -1.94 -16.55
N GLY A 123 -4.91 -1.68 -15.97
CA GLY A 123 -4.68 -1.42 -14.56
C GLY A 123 -4.06 -0.06 -14.33
N PHE A 124 -3.62 0.19 -13.11
CA PHE A 124 -3.10 1.47 -12.66
C PHE A 124 -1.87 1.27 -11.78
N GLY A 125 -0.78 1.93 -12.14
CA GLY A 125 0.41 2.07 -11.30
C GLY A 125 0.31 3.34 -10.46
N TRP A 126 0.21 3.19 -9.14
CA TRP A 126 0.17 4.32 -8.22
C TRP A 126 1.58 4.62 -7.79
N HIS A 127 2.09 5.80 -8.14
CA HIS A 127 3.44 6.19 -7.77
C HIS A 127 3.55 6.47 -6.28
N ILE A 128 4.61 5.96 -5.67
CA ILE A 128 4.90 6.07 -4.25
C ILE A 128 5.92 7.17 -4.06
N SER A 129 5.48 8.31 -3.53
CA SER A 129 6.35 9.42 -3.16
C SER A 129 6.21 9.76 -1.69
N ASN A 130 7.17 10.46 -1.11
CA ASN A 130 7.15 10.90 0.29
C ASN A 130 6.77 9.77 1.27
N LEU A 131 7.39 8.60 1.10
CA LEU A 131 7.17 7.44 1.95
C LEU A 131 7.60 7.75 3.39
N GLN A 132 6.72 7.45 4.33
CA GLN A 132 7.00 7.51 5.76
C GLN A 132 6.57 6.19 6.41
N ILE A 133 7.53 5.48 6.98
CA ILE A 133 7.26 4.28 7.80
C ILE A 133 7.15 4.73 9.25
N TYR A 134 6.17 4.20 9.97
CA TYR A 134 5.94 4.55 11.37
C TYR A 134 6.87 3.79 12.29
N ASP A 135 7.50 4.47 13.25
CA ASP A 135 8.29 3.83 14.33
C ASP A 135 7.44 2.84 15.14
N THR A 136 6.16 3.14 15.28
CA THR A 136 5.18 2.26 15.91
C THR A 136 3.98 2.07 14.99
N PRO A 137 3.82 0.88 14.39
CA PRO A 137 2.66 0.56 13.56
C PRO A 137 1.33 0.75 14.28
N LYS A 138 0.33 1.27 13.58
CA LYS A 138 -0.97 1.64 14.15
C LYS A 138 -2.02 0.54 13.92
N PRO A 139 -2.89 0.24 14.88
CA PRO A 139 -4.00 -0.66 14.66
C PRO A 139 -5.02 -0.04 13.69
N ILE A 140 -5.70 -0.87 12.91
CA ILE A 140 -6.61 -0.40 11.86
C ILE A 140 -7.80 0.42 12.41
N ASN A 141 -8.24 0.12 13.62
CA ASN A 141 -9.35 0.84 14.28
C ASN A 141 -8.99 2.27 14.73
N SER A 142 -7.72 2.67 14.61
CA SER A 142 -7.30 4.08 14.75
C SER A 142 -7.68 4.93 13.52
N PHE A 143 -8.16 4.31 12.46
CA PHE A 143 -8.55 5.00 11.22
C PHE A 143 -10.06 5.01 11.06
N THR A 144 -10.57 6.07 10.45
CA THR A 144 -11.99 6.26 10.20
C THR A 144 -12.29 6.09 8.71
N CYS A 145 -13.26 5.24 8.38
CA CYS A 145 -13.74 5.07 7.02
C CYS A 145 -15.10 5.72 6.79
N ILE A 146 -15.40 6.03 5.54
CA ILE A 146 -16.71 6.49 5.11
C ILE A 146 -17.52 5.26 4.72
N ARG A 147 -18.70 5.08 5.31
CA ARG A 147 -19.67 4.04 4.92
C ARG A 147 -21.01 4.67 4.62
N GLU A 148 -21.66 4.19 3.56
CA GLU A 148 -23.07 4.48 3.28
C GLU A 148 -23.90 3.52 4.12
N GLY A 149 -24.69 4.04 5.03
CA GLY A 149 -25.64 3.29 5.85
C GLY A 149 -27.08 3.58 5.43
N ILE A 150 -28.05 2.90 6.05
CA ILE A 150 -29.51 3.10 5.82
C ILE A 150 -29.92 4.54 6.16
N ASP A 151 -29.23 5.16 7.14
CA ASP A 151 -29.49 6.52 7.63
C ASP A 151 -28.61 7.60 6.98
N GLY A 152 -27.92 7.24 5.87
CA GLY A 152 -27.02 8.15 5.15
C GLY A 152 -25.54 7.79 5.28
N THR A 153 -24.68 8.72 4.81
CA THR A 153 -23.21 8.56 4.86
C THR A 153 -22.70 8.92 6.26
N GLY A 154 -22.07 7.96 6.91
CA GLY A 154 -21.51 8.11 8.25
C GLY A 154 -19.99 7.83 8.32
N TRP A 155 -19.40 8.20 9.46
CA TRP A 155 -17.99 8.04 9.78
C TRP A 155 -17.84 6.96 10.86
N TRP A 156 -17.06 5.92 10.58
CA TRP A 156 -16.94 4.77 11.45
C TRP A 156 -15.47 4.37 11.62
N PRO A 157 -15.03 4.02 12.84
CA PRO A 157 -13.74 3.37 12.99
C PRO A 157 -13.67 2.14 12.10
N MET A 158 -12.50 1.91 11.50
CA MET A 158 -12.31 0.72 10.67
C MET A 158 -12.26 -0.54 11.53
N ASP A 159 -13.10 -1.51 11.23
CA ASP A 159 -13.13 -2.82 11.88
C ASP A 159 -12.35 -3.89 11.10
N ARG A 160 -12.15 -3.64 9.81
CA ARG A 160 -11.44 -4.54 8.90
C ARG A 160 -10.74 -3.77 7.79
N ALA A 161 -9.65 -4.35 7.31
CA ALA A 161 -8.93 -3.82 6.15
C ALA A 161 -9.75 -3.96 4.86
N PRO A 162 -9.60 -3.02 3.91
CA PRO A 162 -10.16 -3.18 2.58
C PRO A 162 -9.50 -4.36 1.86
N GLN A 163 -10.23 -5.04 0.99
CA GLN A 163 -9.68 -6.16 0.21
C GLN A 163 -8.55 -5.71 -0.73
N SER A 164 -8.63 -4.51 -1.27
CA SER A 164 -7.62 -3.89 -2.14
C SER A 164 -7.26 -2.51 -1.62
N TRP A 165 -8.20 -1.58 -1.68
CA TRP A 165 -8.08 -0.23 -1.11
C TRP A 165 -9.48 0.31 -0.76
N GLY A 166 -9.53 1.34 0.07
CA GLY A 166 -10.78 2.00 0.47
C GLY A 166 -10.53 3.43 0.95
N TYR A 167 -11.58 4.25 0.97
CA TYR A 167 -11.48 5.61 1.47
C TYR A 167 -11.43 5.67 2.99
N VAL A 168 -10.54 6.50 3.48
CA VAL A 168 -10.41 6.88 4.89
C VAL A 168 -10.30 8.39 4.99
N ILE A 169 -10.35 8.89 6.22
CA ILE A 169 -10.16 10.30 6.52
C ILE A 169 -8.78 10.48 7.15
N THR A 170 -8.08 11.53 6.74
CA THR A 170 -6.95 12.01 7.50
C THR A 170 -7.46 12.63 8.80
N GLU A 171 -6.94 12.20 9.95
CA GLU A 171 -6.97 13.06 11.15
C GLU A 171 -6.15 14.30 10.76
N GLY A 172 -6.72 15.50 10.93
CA GLY A 172 -5.93 16.72 10.81
C GLY A 172 -4.78 16.65 11.82
N ASP A 173 -3.66 17.27 11.51
CA ASP A 173 -2.44 17.32 12.36
C ASP A 173 -2.68 17.92 13.75
N ASP A 174 -3.91 18.33 14.08
CA ASP A 174 -4.32 18.92 15.35
C ASP A 174 -4.47 17.92 16.51
N ALA A 175 -4.40 16.61 16.25
CA ALA A 175 -4.63 15.59 17.31
C ALA A 175 -3.40 15.34 18.20
N ASP A 176 -2.20 15.78 17.80
CA ASP A 176 -0.97 15.57 18.58
C ASP A 176 -0.71 16.69 19.61
N GLU A 177 -1.28 17.89 19.43
CA GLU A 177 -1.15 18.97 20.43
C GLU A 177 -2.01 18.77 21.67
N SER A 178 -3.17 18.13 21.56
CA SER A 178 -4.07 17.94 22.71
C SER A 178 -3.60 16.82 23.66
N ARG A 179 -2.72 15.90 23.20
CA ARG A 179 -2.16 14.84 24.05
C ARG A 179 -0.88 15.24 24.80
N ARG A 180 -0.25 16.37 24.46
CA ARG A 180 0.94 16.89 25.16
C ARG A 180 0.61 17.81 26.34
N ASN A 181 -0.66 18.21 26.49
CA ASN A 181 -1.13 19.14 27.54
C ASN A 181 -2.13 18.50 28.49
N ALA A 182 -2.19 17.17 28.60
CA ALA A 182 -3.03 16.47 29.57
C ALA A 182 -2.18 15.64 30.55
#